data_f80bff50b1eca42baaa618da59633d63
#
_entry.id   f80bff50b1eca42baaa618da59633d63
#
_cell.length_a   1.000
_cell.length_b   1.000
_cell.length_c   1.000
_cell.angle_alpha   90.00
_cell.angle_beta   90.00
_cell.angle_gamma   90.00
#
_symmetry.space_group_name_H-M   'P 1'
#
loop_
_entity.id
_entity.type
_entity.pdbx_description
1 polymer ?
#
loop_
_entity_poly.entity_id
_entity_poly.type
_entity_poly.pdbx_seq_one_letter_code
_entity_poly.pdbx_strand_id
1 'polypeptide(L)'
;AYDRSAMEVNASHILIRVSPDAAPADSLAAFEKISAARNEILAGKDFETVARAYSEDPSVEQNGGNLGYFSAFAMVYAFENAAYDTPVGEVSEPFRTQFGYHLVKVLDRRKSPGEIEVSHIMVKKDSAQPGKSREKIDEIYRSLEQGDDFARIAQEHSDDLSSAKKGGKLPKFGTGRMIREFEEVAFSLENEGDYSEPFSTQFGWHILKLDKKYPIPSYEDLKPRLEAKVKNGSRAGYVERSLAGKVGKDYELVINMRLLSSIRDLEKFKGMTDTILQVEERVFSADDFYQFAKTGRNKTNGELFDTFKNKQIIEYYKDHLEDTNPEFAATFKEYKDGLLLFELLQKQIWDRSEQDSVELENYFKEHR
;
A
#
# COMPACT_ATOMS: atom_id res chain seq x y z
N ALA A 1 7.16 1.40 8.38
CA ALA A 1 5.76 0.96 8.25
C ALA A 1 5.01 1.01 9.59
N TYR A 2 5.58 0.43 10.66
CA TYR A 2 4.94 0.46 11.99
C TYR A 2 4.72 1.88 12.50
N ASP A 3 5.75 2.73 12.50
CA ASP A 3 5.65 4.12 12.95
C ASP A 3 4.56 4.90 12.19
N ARG A 4 4.49 4.68 10.86
CA ARG A 4 3.43 5.26 10.04
C ARG A 4 2.04 4.69 10.35
N SER A 5 1.94 3.43 10.79
CA SER A 5 0.65 2.84 11.23
C SER A 5 0.17 3.42 12.56
N ALA A 6 1.09 3.93 13.36
CA ALA A 6 0.78 4.59 14.64
C ALA A 6 0.40 6.07 14.50
N MET A 7 0.55 6.63 13.28
CA MET A 7 0.26 8.03 12.98
C MET A 7 -0.71 8.12 11.82
N GLU A 8 -1.58 9.11 11.86
CA GLU A 8 -2.48 9.46 10.76
C GLU A 8 -2.14 10.84 10.22
N VAL A 9 -2.30 10.98 8.91
CA VAL A 9 -2.09 12.23 8.18
C VAL A 9 -3.43 12.69 7.62
N ASN A 10 -3.81 13.92 7.87
CA ASN A 10 -4.90 14.60 7.20
C ASN A 10 -4.31 15.41 6.05
N ALA A 11 -4.76 15.16 4.82
CA ALA A 11 -4.20 15.81 3.66
C ALA A 11 -5.25 16.11 2.59
N SER A 12 -4.96 17.15 1.80
CA SER A 12 -5.63 17.44 0.54
C SER A 12 -4.71 17.13 -0.62
N HIS A 13 -5.28 16.78 -1.79
CA HIS A 13 -4.49 16.49 -2.99
C HIS A 13 -5.06 17.10 -4.27
N ILE A 14 -4.20 17.23 -5.26
CA ILE A 14 -4.51 17.53 -6.65
C ILE A 14 -3.97 16.40 -7.51
N LEU A 15 -4.75 15.92 -8.46
CA LEU A 15 -4.36 14.88 -9.43
C LEU A 15 -4.48 15.42 -10.85
N ILE A 16 -3.41 15.34 -11.63
CA ILE A 16 -3.45 15.45 -13.09
C ILE A 16 -3.23 14.05 -13.66
N ARG A 17 -4.25 13.53 -14.32
CA ARG A 17 -4.23 12.15 -14.83
C ARG A 17 -3.28 12.01 -16.01
N VAL A 18 -2.45 11.00 -15.94
CA VAL A 18 -1.63 10.57 -17.06
C VAL A 18 -1.37 9.08 -16.94
N SER A 19 -1.61 8.35 -18.03
CA SER A 19 -1.36 6.90 -18.06
C SER A 19 0.12 6.59 -17.78
N PRO A 20 0.42 5.47 -17.11
CA PRO A 20 1.81 4.97 -17.02
C PRO A 20 2.50 4.85 -18.38
N ASP A 21 1.74 4.45 -19.42
CA ASP A 21 2.20 4.24 -20.78
C ASP A 21 1.99 5.48 -21.69
N ALA A 22 1.78 6.65 -21.12
CA ALA A 22 1.60 7.89 -21.89
C ALA A 22 2.87 8.27 -22.65
N ALA A 23 2.69 8.90 -23.80
CA ALA A 23 3.83 9.44 -24.55
C ALA A 23 4.61 10.47 -23.71
N PRO A 24 5.94 10.62 -23.91
CA PRO A 24 6.73 11.59 -23.16
C PRO A 24 6.17 13.01 -23.19
N ALA A 25 5.61 13.44 -24.32
CA ALA A 25 4.98 14.76 -24.46
C ALA A 25 3.75 14.92 -23.55
N ASP A 26 2.88 13.90 -23.46
CA ASP A 26 1.70 13.93 -22.59
C ASP A 26 2.09 13.93 -21.12
N SER A 27 3.13 13.15 -20.76
CA SER A 27 3.68 13.13 -19.41
C SER A 27 4.28 14.49 -19.03
N LEU A 28 4.99 15.15 -19.96
CA LEU A 28 5.54 16.49 -19.75
C LEU A 28 4.43 17.52 -19.57
N ALA A 29 3.42 17.52 -20.42
CA ALA A 29 2.27 18.43 -20.32
C ALA A 29 1.54 18.28 -18.96
N ALA A 30 1.35 17.04 -18.49
CA ALA A 30 0.76 16.78 -17.17
C ALA A 30 1.65 17.29 -16.02
N PHE A 31 2.97 17.14 -16.13
CA PHE A 31 3.92 17.68 -15.17
C PHE A 31 3.94 19.20 -15.14
N GLU A 32 3.89 19.84 -16.29
CA GLU A 32 3.79 21.32 -16.39
C GLU A 32 2.48 21.83 -15.76
N LYS A 33 1.36 21.16 -16.02
CA LYS A 33 0.05 21.50 -15.46
C LYS A 33 0.03 21.38 -13.93
N ILE A 34 0.57 20.29 -13.36
CA ILE A 34 0.62 20.14 -11.90
C ILE A 34 1.60 21.13 -11.26
N SER A 35 2.69 21.46 -11.94
CA SER A 35 3.66 22.44 -11.48
C SER A 35 3.09 23.85 -11.48
N ALA A 36 2.26 24.20 -12.48
CA ALA A 36 1.52 25.45 -12.50
C ALA A 36 0.55 25.57 -11.32
N ALA A 37 -0.20 24.50 -11.02
CA ALA A 37 -1.07 24.45 -9.84
C ALA A 37 -0.28 24.70 -8.54
N ARG A 38 0.89 24.04 -8.39
CA ARG A 38 1.76 24.26 -7.23
C ARG A 38 2.20 25.71 -7.10
N ASN A 39 2.65 26.32 -8.19
CA ASN A 39 3.10 27.71 -8.19
C ASN A 39 1.99 28.67 -7.77
N GLU A 40 0.75 28.44 -8.17
CA GLU A 40 -0.40 29.23 -7.72
C GLU A 40 -0.63 29.11 -6.21
N ILE A 41 -0.50 27.91 -5.65
CA ILE A 41 -0.65 27.68 -4.22
C ILE A 41 0.49 28.38 -3.46
N LEU A 42 1.73 28.25 -3.93
CA LEU A 42 2.89 28.92 -3.32
C LEU A 42 2.81 30.44 -3.43
N ALA A 43 2.13 30.96 -4.44
CA ALA A 43 1.82 32.39 -4.58
C ALA A 43 0.68 32.87 -3.64
N GLY A 44 0.13 31.97 -2.80
CA GLY A 44 -0.87 32.29 -1.79
C GLY A 44 -2.32 32.03 -2.17
N LYS A 45 -2.59 31.41 -3.32
CA LYS A 45 -3.95 30.96 -3.64
C LYS A 45 -4.38 29.83 -2.71
N ASP A 46 -5.64 29.83 -2.34
CA ASP A 46 -6.21 28.75 -1.52
C ASP A 46 -6.14 27.41 -2.25
N PHE A 47 -5.75 26.36 -1.50
CA PHE A 47 -5.53 25.02 -2.06
C PHE A 47 -6.81 24.41 -2.66
N GLU A 48 -7.94 24.54 -1.96
CA GLU A 48 -9.24 24.01 -2.44
C GLU A 48 -9.65 24.69 -3.76
N THR A 49 -9.47 26.01 -3.85
CA THR A 49 -9.75 26.77 -5.08
C THR A 49 -8.91 26.27 -6.24
N VAL A 50 -7.61 26.03 -6.04
CA VAL A 50 -6.71 25.49 -7.06
C VAL A 50 -7.06 24.03 -7.36
N ALA A 51 -7.40 23.24 -6.33
CA ALA A 51 -7.81 21.85 -6.53
C ALA A 51 -9.05 21.73 -7.42
N ARG A 52 -10.08 22.55 -7.18
CA ARG A 52 -11.27 22.58 -8.04
C ARG A 52 -10.99 23.03 -9.49
N ALA A 53 -9.99 23.87 -9.67
CA ALA A 53 -9.62 24.37 -11.01
C ALA A 53 -8.76 23.38 -11.81
N TYR A 54 -7.90 22.63 -11.15
CA TYR A 54 -6.87 21.82 -11.80
C TYR A 54 -7.06 20.31 -11.66
N SER A 55 -7.63 19.84 -10.52
CA SER A 55 -7.67 18.41 -10.23
C SER A 55 -8.63 17.65 -11.14
N GLU A 56 -8.17 16.52 -11.61
CA GLU A 56 -8.94 15.56 -12.39
C GLU A 56 -9.43 14.37 -11.55
N ASP A 57 -9.33 14.48 -10.22
CA ASP A 57 -9.96 13.53 -9.29
C ASP A 57 -11.47 13.76 -9.27
N PRO A 58 -12.32 12.74 -9.55
CA PRO A 58 -13.77 12.90 -9.56
C PRO A 58 -14.37 13.38 -8.24
N SER A 59 -13.68 13.12 -7.11
CA SER A 59 -14.18 13.51 -5.79
C SER A 59 -13.97 15.01 -5.48
N VAL A 60 -13.15 15.72 -6.26
CA VAL A 60 -12.78 17.12 -5.99
C VAL A 60 -13.99 18.06 -5.92
N GLU A 61 -15.01 17.80 -6.71
CA GLU A 61 -16.26 18.59 -6.72
C GLU A 61 -16.98 18.53 -5.36
N GLN A 62 -16.85 17.42 -4.65
CA GLN A 62 -17.52 17.21 -3.36
C GLN A 62 -16.64 17.61 -2.18
N ASN A 63 -15.34 17.27 -2.23
CA ASN A 63 -14.43 17.38 -1.08
C ASN A 63 -13.35 18.48 -1.22
N GLY A 64 -13.30 19.19 -2.37
CA GLY A 64 -12.26 20.21 -2.60
C GLY A 64 -10.84 19.66 -2.58
N GLY A 65 -10.69 18.35 -2.84
CA GLY A 65 -9.43 17.62 -2.76
C GLY A 65 -9.08 17.09 -1.36
N ASN A 66 -9.89 17.36 -0.32
CA ASN A 66 -9.62 16.89 1.05
C ASN A 66 -9.94 15.39 1.18
N LEU A 67 -8.92 14.61 1.56
CA LEU A 67 -9.00 13.16 1.76
C LEU A 67 -9.35 12.75 3.19
N GLY A 68 -9.35 13.70 4.12
CA GLY A 68 -9.44 13.41 5.54
C GLY A 68 -8.19 12.73 6.10
N TYR A 69 -8.34 12.11 7.28
CA TYR A 69 -7.26 11.34 7.90
C TYR A 69 -7.12 9.96 7.26
N PHE A 70 -5.89 9.54 7.07
CA PHE A 70 -5.55 8.18 6.65
C PHE A 70 -4.24 7.73 7.29
N SER A 71 -4.08 6.41 7.42
CA SER A 71 -2.88 5.79 7.95
C SER A 71 -2.09 5.06 6.85
N ALA A 72 -0.97 4.45 7.24
CA ALA A 72 -0.15 3.62 6.36
C ALA A 72 -0.99 2.54 5.64
N PHE A 73 -0.65 2.25 4.39
CA PHE A 73 -1.31 1.29 3.49
C PHE A 73 -2.73 1.66 3.03
N ALA A 74 -3.22 2.85 3.35
CA ALA A 74 -4.48 3.33 2.81
C ALA A 74 -4.33 3.85 1.37
N MET A 75 -3.17 4.42 1.04
CA MET A 75 -2.84 4.98 -0.26
C MET A 75 -1.73 4.17 -0.96
N VAL A 76 -1.55 4.37 -2.26
CA VAL A 76 -0.39 3.83 -2.98
C VAL A 76 0.90 4.38 -2.40
N TYR A 77 1.96 3.58 -2.39
CA TYR A 77 3.16 3.87 -1.60
C TYR A 77 3.83 5.21 -1.94
N ALA A 78 3.88 5.61 -3.21
CA ALA A 78 4.43 6.92 -3.59
C ALA A 78 3.62 8.09 -3.00
N PHE A 79 2.28 7.97 -2.98
CA PHE A 79 1.41 8.96 -2.36
C PHE A 79 1.58 8.98 -0.84
N GLU A 80 1.63 7.82 -0.21
CA GLU A 80 1.89 7.69 1.22
C GLU A 80 3.21 8.35 1.61
N ASN A 81 4.30 8.09 0.85
CA ASN A 81 5.59 8.72 1.11
C ASN A 81 5.49 10.23 1.06
N ALA A 82 4.93 10.80 -0.01
CA ALA A 82 4.78 12.24 -0.15
C ALA A 82 3.98 12.84 1.03
N ALA A 83 2.88 12.18 1.44
CA ALA A 83 2.07 12.66 2.56
C ALA A 83 2.80 12.60 3.92
N TYR A 84 3.58 11.52 4.17
CA TYR A 84 4.32 11.40 5.43
C TYR A 84 5.62 12.22 5.46
N ASP A 85 6.21 12.53 4.33
CA ASP A 85 7.47 13.27 4.24
C ASP A 85 7.25 14.82 4.17
N THR A 86 6.06 15.28 3.71
CA THR A 86 5.73 16.70 3.64
C THR A 86 5.36 17.24 5.02
N PRO A 87 5.98 18.33 5.52
CA PRO A 87 5.61 18.94 6.80
C PRO A 87 4.15 19.43 6.85
N VAL A 88 3.60 19.50 8.06
CA VAL A 88 2.25 20.06 8.28
C VAL A 88 2.19 21.53 7.82
N GLY A 89 1.18 21.87 7.06
CA GLY A 89 0.98 23.21 6.47
C GLY A 89 1.62 23.34 5.07
N GLU A 90 2.53 22.48 4.69
CA GLU A 90 3.27 22.58 3.43
C GLU A 90 2.65 21.76 2.30
N VAL A 91 3.08 22.07 1.06
CA VAL A 91 2.72 21.39 -0.17
C VAL A 91 3.93 20.66 -0.72
N SER A 92 3.75 19.39 -1.07
CA SER A 92 4.80 18.55 -1.64
C SER A 92 5.35 19.10 -2.97
N GLU A 93 6.51 18.59 -3.38
CA GLU A 93 6.89 18.61 -4.79
C GLU A 93 5.92 17.73 -5.61
N PRO A 94 5.75 18.01 -6.92
CA PRO A 94 5.02 17.11 -7.80
C PRO A 94 5.63 15.72 -7.80
N PHE A 95 4.82 14.69 -7.59
CA PHE A 95 5.26 13.29 -7.64
C PHE A 95 4.33 12.44 -8.49
N ARG A 96 4.84 11.34 -9.02
CA ARG A 96 4.11 10.46 -9.94
C ARG A 96 3.65 9.19 -9.26
N THR A 97 2.41 8.78 -9.57
CA THR A 97 1.87 7.45 -9.29
C THR A 97 1.40 6.80 -10.59
N GLN A 98 0.82 5.61 -10.50
CA GLN A 98 0.15 4.96 -11.64
C GLN A 98 -1.07 5.73 -12.17
N PHE A 99 -1.62 6.68 -11.41
CA PHE A 99 -2.79 7.48 -11.79
C PHE A 99 -2.42 8.78 -12.49
N GLY A 100 -1.20 9.27 -12.29
CA GLY A 100 -0.74 10.55 -12.83
C GLY A 100 0.20 11.29 -11.87
N TYR A 101 0.27 12.60 -12.05
CA TYR A 101 1.02 13.49 -11.17
C TYR A 101 0.12 14.05 -10.07
N HIS A 102 0.69 14.11 -8.87
CA HIS A 102 0.00 14.57 -7.67
C HIS A 102 0.74 15.70 -6.97
N LEU A 103 -0.04 16.52 -6.26
CA LEU A 103 0.41 17.37 -5.16
C LEU A 103 -0.35 16.94 -3.90
N VAL A 104 0.32 17.00 -2.77
CA VAL A 104 -0.28 16.79 -1.45
C VAL A 104 0.00 18.01 -0.58
N LYS A 105 -1.03 18.54 0.08
CA LYS A 105 -0.91 19.49 1.18
C LYS A 105 -1.26 18.75 2.47
N VAL A 106 -0.34 18.71 3.42
CA VAL A 106 -0.58 18.10 4.73
C VAL A 106 -1.25 19.14 5.62
N LEU A 107 -2.44 18.82 6.11
CA LEU A 107 -3.23 19.73 6.96
C LEU A 107 -2.96 19.52 8.44
N ASP A 108 -2.81 18.24 8.84
CA ASP A 108 -2.59 17.86 10.24
C ASP A 108 -1.98 16.45 10.35
N ARG A 109 -1.42 16.15 11.54
CA ARG A 109 -0.97 14.82 11.93
C ARG A 109 -1.41 14.51 13.34
N ARG A 110 -1.89 13.27 13.56
CA ARG A 110 -2.29 12.82 14.88
C ARG A 110 -1.83 11.38 15.15
N LYS A 111 -1.79 10.98 16.40
CA LYS A 111 -1.70 9.56 16.74
C LYS A 111 -2.97 8.86 16.25
N SER A 112 -2.81 7.69 15.66
CA SER A 112 -3.97 6.93 15.25
C SER A 112 -4.79 6.50 16.48
N PRO A 113 -6.12 6.69 16.46
CA PRO A 113 -6.99 6.23 17.54
C PRO A 113 -7.12 4.71 17.62
N GLY A 114 -6.54 3.98 16.67
CA GLY A 114 -6.67 2.53 16.58
C GLY A 114 -7.94 2.10 15.85
N GLU A 115 -8.55 1.02 16.32
CA GLU A 115 -9.80 0.49 15.78
C GLU A 115 -10.90 0.55 16.85
N ILE A 116 -12.16 0.60 16.42
CA ILE A 116 -13.32 0.74 17.30
C ILE A 116 -14.43 -0.22 16.87
N GLU A 117 -15.16 -0.76 17.82
CA GLU A 117 -16.45 -1.42 17.63
C GLU A 117 -17.54 -0.53 18.19
N VAL A 118 -18.56 -0.31 17.39
CA VAL A 118 -19.76 0.46 17.81
C VAL A 118 -21.01 -0.28 17.38
N SER A 119 -22.08 -0.04 18.13
CA SER A 119 -23.44 -0.29 17.69
C SER A 119 -24.07 1.00 17.23
N HIS A 120 -24.96 0.97 16.23
CA HIS A 120 -25.65 2.15 15.77
C HIS A 120 -27.16 1.95 15.61
N ILE A 121 -27.89 3.04 15.73
CA ILE A 121 -29.28 3.18 15.33
C ILE A 121 -29.33 4.21 14.23
N MET A 122 -29.98 3.91 13.11
CA MET A 122 -30.14 4.81 11.98
C MET A 122 -31.61 5.03 11.68
N VAL A 123 -31.98 6.29 11.47
CA VAL A 123 -33.29 6.70 10.93
C VAL A 123 -33.06 7.38 9.59
N LYS A 124 -33.56 6.80 8.51
CA LYS A 124 -33.42 7.36 7.15
C LYS A 124 -34.08 8.72 7.05
N LYS A 125 -33.46 9.62 6.26
CA LYS A 125 -34.09 10.88 5.92
C LYS A 125 -35.32 10.66 5.04
N ASP A 126 -36.46 11.20 5.48
CA ASP A 126 -37.65 11.30 4.66
C ASP A 126 -37.62 12.65 3.93
N SER A 127 -37.41 12.62 2.61
CA SER A 127 -37.38 13.83 1.78
C SER A 127 -38.72 14.54 1.71
N ALA A 128 -39.83 13.81 1.91
CA ALA A 128 -41.16 14.38 1.91
C ALA A 128 -41.51 15.05 3.26
N GLN A 129 -40.95 14.57 4.36
CA GLN A 129 -41.18 15.05 5.73
C GLN A 129 -39.87 15.08 6.54
N PRO A 130 -38.93 15.99 6.23
CA PRO A 130 -37.60 15.99 6.85
C PRO A 130 -37.60 16.11 8.40
N GLY A 131 -38.62 16.79 8.97
CA GLY A 131 -38.76 16.95 10.41
C GLY A 131 -39.07 15.66 11.15
N LYS A 132 -39.84 14.73 10.56
CA LYS A 132 -40.24 13.48 11.20
C LYS A 132 -39.07 12.55 11.53
N SER A 133 -38.08 12.49 10.62
CA SER A 133 -36.89 11.68 10.88
C SER A 133 -36.07 12.21 12.05
N ARG A 134 -36.01 13.52 12.21
CA ARG A 134 -35.38 14.15 13.38
C ARG A 134 -36.15 13.90 14.64
N GLU A 135 -37.47 14.09 14.64
CA GLU A 135 -38.33 13.81 15.79
C GLU A 135 -38.21 12.35 16.26
N LYS A 136 -38.22 11.40 15.30
CA LYS A 136 -38.09 9.96 15.59
C LYS A 136 -36.75 9.64 16.25
N ILE A 137 -35.63 10.17 15.76
CA ILE A 137 -34.32 9.88 16.38
C ILE A 137 -34.17 10.55 17.74
N ASP A 138 -34.77 11.74 17.94
CA ASP A 138 -34.76 12.44 19.23
C ASP A 138 -35.65 11.71 20.27
N GLU A 139 -36.75 11.06 19.86
CA GLU A 139 -37.55 10.17 20.72
C GLU A 139 -36.77 8.93 21.13
N ILE A 140 -36.07 8.30 20.18
CA ILE A 140 -35.20 7.17 20.46
C ILE A 140 -34.09 7.57 21.45
N TYR A 141 -33.46 8.73 21.25
CA TYR A 141 -32.44 9.23 22.15
C TYR A 141 -32.94 9.42 23.58
N ARG A 142 -34.13 10.04 23.76
CA ARG A 142 -34.75 10.20 25.05
C ARG A 142 -35.09 8.86 25.74
N SER A 143 -35.49 7.84 24.98
CA SER A 143 -35.72 6.49 25.49
C SER A 143 -34.41 5.85 26.01
N LEU A 144 -33.31 6.03 25.30
CA LEU A 144 -32.00 5.58 25.75
C LEU A 144 -31.52 6.30 27.01
N GLU A 145 -31.76 7.64 27.13
CA GLU A 145 -31.48 8.38 28.36
C GLU A 145 -32.30 7.91 29.57
N GLN A 146 -33.48 7.33 29.33
CA GLN A 146 -34.31 6.73 30.39
C GLN A 146 -33.86 5.31 30.76
N GLY A 147 -32.85 4.78 30.10
CA GLY A 147 -32.23 3.48 30.42
C GLY A 147 -32.73 2.30 29.59
N ASP A 148 -33.42 2.56 28.51
CA ASP A 148 -33.82 1.51 27.58
C ASP A 148 -32.60 0.80 26.96
N ASP A 149 -32.76 -0.49 26.70
CA ASP A 149 -31.68 -1.29 26.12
C ASP A 149 -31.41 -0.92 24.67
N PHE A 150 -30.15 -0.49 24.37
CA PHE A 150 -29.76 -0.03 23.06
C PHE A 150 -29.99 -1.08 21.97
N ALA A 151 -29.68 -2.36 22.25
CA ALA A 151 -29.79 -3.43 21.26
C ALA A 151 -31.27 -3.70 20.91
N ARG A 152 -32.17 -3.66 21.92
CA ARG A 152 -33.61 -3.78 21.72
C ARG A 152 -34.15 -2.62 20.87
N ILE A 153 -33.81 -1.39 21.23
CA ILE A 153 -34.21 -0.19 20.47
C ILE A 153 -33.68 -0.23 19.03
N ALA A 154 -32.44 -0.67 18.82
CA ALA A 154 -31.87 -0.83 17.48
C ALA A 154 -32.68 -1.86 16.66
N GLN A 155 -33.09 -2.98 17.25
CA GLN A 155 -33.90 -4.00 16.57
C GLN A 155 -35.29 -3.50 16.19
N GLU A 156 -35.89 -2.69 17.05
CA GLU A 156 -37.29 -2.22 16.89
C GLU A 156 -37.37 -0.99 15.95
N HIS A 157 -36.37 -0.11 15.96
CA HIS A 157 -36.49 1.24 15.38
C HIS A 157 -35.46 1.61 14.34
N SER A 158 -34.37 0.84 14.21
CA SER A 158 -33.31 1.17 13.22
C SER A 158 -33.72 0.81 11.80
N ASP A 159 -33.56 1.75 10.88
CA ASP A 159 -33.80 1.56 9.44
C ASP A 159 -32.62 0.87 8.73
N ASP A 160 -31.46 0.66 9.40
CA ASP A 160 -30.41 -0.23 8.93
C ASP A 160 -30.69 -1.67 9.34
N LEU A 161 -31.46 -2.37 8.53
CA LEU A 161 -31.88 -3.75 8.80
C LEU A 161 -30.71 -4.74 8.88
N SER A 162 -29.54 -4.39 8.35
CA SER A 162 -28.36 -5.28 8.35
C SER A 162 -27.73 -5.40 9.73
N SER A 163 -27.64 -4.29 10.45
CA SER A 163 -27.13 -4.21 11.82
C SER A 163 -28.23 -4.33 12.87
N ALA A 164 -29.44 -3.84 12.62
CA ALA A 164 -30.57 -3.88 13.54
C ALA A 164 -30.80 -5.28 14.13
N LYS A 165 -30.85 -6.33 13.29
CA LYS A 165 -30.98 -7.73 13.69
C LYS A 165 -29.93 -8.22 14.70
N LYS A 166 -28.79 -7.52 14.77
CA LYS A 166 -27.67 -7.79 15.67
C LYS A 166 -27.57 -6.76 16.80
N GLY A 167 -28.68 -6.06 17.10
CA GLY A 167 -28.71 -4.99 18.11
C GLY A 167 -27.91 -3.75 17.71
N GLY A 168 -27.81 -3.47 16.40
CA GLY A 168 -27.09 -2.34 15.85
C GLY A 168 -25.59 -2.54 15.65
N LYS A 169 -25.00 -3.70 16.00
CA LYS A 169 -23.56 -3.95 15.95
C LYS A 169 -22.99 -3.85 14.55
N LEU A 170 -21.91 -3.06 14.42
CA LEU A 170 -21.11 -2.94 13.21
C LEU A 170 -19.80 -3.72 13.33
N PRO A 171 -19.23 -4.15 12.20
CA PRO A 171 -17.86 -4.70 12.19
C PRO A 171 -16.86 -3.68 12.72
N LYS A 172 -15.82 -4.15 13.38
CA LYS A 172 -14.70 -3.34 13.83
C LYS A 172 -14.08 -2.54 12.66
N PHE A 173 -13.85 -1.26 12.89
CA PHE A 173 -13.27 -0.37 11.88
C PHE A 173 -12.25 0.59 12.46
N GLY A 174 -11.34 1.06 11.63
CA GLY A 174 -10.42 2.15 11.88
C GLY A 174 -10.69 3.31 10.92
N THR A 175 -9.89 4.36 11.01
CA THR A 175 -9.99 5.58 10.19
C THR A 175 -10.00 5.27 8.68
N GLY A 176 -10.87 5.95 7.93
CA GLY A 176 -11.04 5.83 6.47
C GLY A 176 -11.93 4.65 6.05
N ARG A 177 -12.70 4.04 6.97
CA ARG A 177 -13.61 2.93 6.68
C ARG A 177 -15.07 3.33 6.65
N MET A 178 -15.41 4.39 7.36
CA MET A 178 -16.76 4.95 7.40
C MET A 178 -16.72 6.38 6.82
N ILE A 179 -17.87 6.98 6.61
CA ILE A 179 -17.94 8.38 6.22
C ILE A 179 -17.44 9.26 7.39
N ARG A 180 -16.86 10.39 7.03
CA ARG A 180 -16.13 11.27 7.96
C ARG A 180 -16.94 11.66 9.20
N GLU A 181 -18.18 12.10 9.00
CA GLU A 181 -19.06 12.53 10.09
C GLU A 181 -19.36 11.41 11.08
N PHE A 182 -19.45 10.17 10.57
CA PHE A 182 -19.68 8.99 11.40
C PHE A 182 -18.43 8.63 12.20
N GLU A 183 -17.26 8.68 11.57
CA GLU A 183 -15.97 8.39 12.24
C GLU A 183 -15.65 9.42 13.32
N GLU A 184 -15.86 10.71 13.05
CA GLU A 184 -15.61 11.79 14.00
C GLU A 184 -16.42 11.58 15.29
N VAL A 185 -17.71 11.25 15.16
CA VAL A 185 -18.57 10.94 16.32
C VAL A 185 -18.16 9.63 16.99
N ALA A 186 -17.89 8.56 16.23
CA ALA A 186 -17.51 7.28 16.80
C ALA A 186 -16.25 7.38 17.66
N PHE A 187 -15.20 8.03 17.14
CA PHE A 187 -13.94 8.17 17.85
C PHE A 187 -13.95 9.22 18.99
N SER A 188 -14.94 10.11 19.03
CA SER A 188 -15.12 11.07 20.13
C SER A 188 -15.72 10.43 21.39
N LEU A 189 -16.39 9.27 21.29
CA LEU A 189 -16.89 8.57 22.46
C LEU A 189 -15.72 8.05 23.30
N GLU A 190 -15.76 8.23 24.62
CA GLU A 190 -14.62 7.97 25.50
C GLU A 190 -14.69 6.60 26.18
N ASN A 191 -15.82 6.26 26.78
CA ASN A 191 -15.98 5.06 27.61
C ASN A 191 -16.86 4.01 26.93
N GLU A 192 -16.53 2.74 27.13
CA GLU A 192 -17.40 1.63 26.68
C GLU A 192 -18.79 1.78 27.32
N GLY A 193 -19.82 1.76 26.48
CA GLY A 193 -21.21 1.99 26.87
C GLY A 193 -21.71 3.41 26.61
N ASP A 194 -20.83 4.40 26.44
CA ASP A 194 -21.25 5.75 26.05
C ASP A 194 -21.97 5.73 24.71
N TYR A 195 -22.98 6.58 24.55
CA TYR A 195 -23.63 6.80 23.26
C TYR A 195 -23.66 8.28 22.89
N SER A 196 -23.65 8.53 21.57
CA SER A 196 -23.62 9.88 21.02
C SER A 196 -24.97 10.55 21.11
N GLU A 197 -24.97 11.87 21.07
CA GLU A 197 -26.15 12.63 20.65
C GLU A 197 -26.55 12.25 19.20
N PRO A 198 -27.82 12.49 18.81
CA PRO A 198 -28.26 12.32 17.42
C PRO A 198 -27.48 13.25 16.47
N PHE A 199 -26.86 12.67 15.43
CA PHE A 199 -26.16 13.40 14.38
C PHE A 199 -26.62 12.97 12.98
N SER A 200 -26.38 13.84 12.00
CA SER A 200 -26.86 13.64 10.64
C SER A 200 -25.74 13.30 9.68
N THR A 201 -26.01 12.35 8.77
CA THR A 201 -25.17 12.05 7.62
C THR A 201 -26.00 12.12 6.34
N GLN A 202 -25.38 11.84 5.19
CA GLN A 202 -26.13 11.70 3.92
C GLN A 202 -27.14 10.53 3.96
N PHE A 203 -26.94 9.51 4.80
CA PHE A 203 -27.80 8.32 4.88
C PHE A 203 -28.99 8.50 5.82
N GLY A 204 -28.88 9.37 6.82
CA GLY A 204 -29.90 9.54 7.82
C GLY A 204 -29.41 10.21 9.09
N TRP A 205 -30.23 10.07 10.13
CA TRP A 205 -29.90 10.40 11.50
C TRP A 205 -29.37 9.18 12.22
N HIS A 206 -28.34 9.35 13.05
CA HIS A 206 -27.68 8.25 13.74
C HIS A 206 -27.52 8.54 15.23
N ILE A 207 -27.50 7.48 16.02
CA ILE A 207 -26.99 7.43 17.39
C ILE A 207 -25.98 6.28 17.41
N LEU A 208 -24.79 6.51 17.94
CA LEU A 208 -23.75 5.50 18.13
C LEU A 208 -23.62 5.14 19.59
N LYS A 209 -23.34 3.88 19.87
CA LYS A 209 -22.88 3.40 21.16
C LYS A 209 -21.51 2.80 21.04
N LEU A 210 -20.58 3.19 21.89
CA LEU A 210 -19.25 2.61 21.95
C LEU A 210 -19.33 1.22 22.60
N ASP A 211 -18.99 0.19 21.84
CA ASP A 211 -18.92 -1.17 22.36
C ASP A 211 -17.51 -1.47 22.86
N LYS A 212 -16.45 -1.13 22.07
CA LYS A 212 -15.06 -1.35 22.46
C LYS A 212 -14.06 -0.53 21.66
N LYS A 213 -13.00 -0.07 22.33
CA LYS A 213 -11.82 0.53 21.68
C LYS A 213 -10.65 -0.46 21.65
N TYR A 214 -9.94 -0.48 20.54
CA TYR A 214 -8.76 -1.30 20.32
C TYR A 214 -7.59 -0.39 20.00
N PRO A 215 -6.67 -0.15 20.95
CA PRO A 215 -5.46 0.61 20.67
C PRO A 215 -4.62 -0.08 19.61
N ILE A 216 -3.69 0.64 19.02
CA ILE A 216 -2.76 0.06 18.05
C ILE A 216 -1.95 -1.02 18.77
N PRO A 217 -1.93 -2.26 18.24
CA PRO A 217 -1.16 -3.35 18.80
C PRO A 217 0.35 -3.05 18.80
N SER A 218 1.12 -3.75 19.61
CA SER A 218 2.57 -3.65 19.64
C SER A 218 3.20 -3.97 18.26
N TYR A 219 4.46 -3.58 18.06
CA TYR A 219 5.17 -3.93 16.84
C TYR A 219 5.22 -5.46 16.62
N GLU A 220 5.50 -6.21 17.67
CA GLU A 220 5.61 -7.68 17.59
C GLU A 220 4.28 -8.33 17.15
N ASP A 221 3.15 -7.83 17.65
CA ASP A 221 1.82 -8.32 17.27
C ASP A 221 1.45 -7.94 15.83
N LEU A 222 1.86 -6.73 15.38
CA LEU A 222 1.56 -6.26 14.03
C LEU A 222 2.53 -6.77 12.97
N LYS A 223 3.75 -7.16 13.34
CA LYS A 223 4.84 -7.52 12.43
C LYS A 223 4.43 -8.51 11.33
N PRO A 224 3.79 -9.67 11.62
CA PRO A 224 3.40 -10.62 10.57
C PRO A 224 2.41 -10.00 9.57
N ARG A 225 1.47 -9.18 10.05
CA ARG A 225 0.48 -8.49 9.21
C ARG A 225 1.12 -7.40 8.36
N LEU A 226 2.08 -6.66 8.92
CA LEU A 226 2.83 -5.62 8.19
C LEU A 226 3.72 -6.23 7.13
N GLU A 227 4.42 -7.32 7.42
CA GLU A 227 5.25 -8.04 6.45
C GLU A 227 4.40 -8.57 5.29
N ALA A 228 3.25 -9.17 5.57
CA ALA A 228 2.32 -9.61 4.53
C ALA A 228 1.82 -8.44 3.66
N LYS A 229 1.47 -7.29 4.27
CA LYS A 229 1.05 -6.08 3.53
C LYS A 229 2.19 -5.50 2.68
N VAL A 230 3.43 -5.52 3.18
CA VAL A 230 4.60 -5.06 2.42
C VAL A 230 4.87 -6.00 1.24
N LYS A 231 4.85 -7.32 1.46
CA LYS A 231 5.11 -8.33 0.42
C LYS A 231 4.05 -8.33 -0.69
N ASN A 232 2.78 -8.10 -0.35
CA ASN A 232 1.66 -8.19 -1.29
C ASN A 232 1.19 -6.82 -1.84
N GLY A 233 1.72 -5.73 -1.32
CA GLY A 233 1.31 -4.38 -1.70
C GLY A 233 2.21 -3.71 -2.73
N SER A 234 1.87 -2.47 -3.09
CA SER A 234 2.65 -1.62 -4.01
C SER A 234 4.10 -1.38 -3.56
N ARG A 235 4.43 -1.68 -2.29
CA ARG A 235 5.79 -1.59 -1.73
C ARG A 235 6.69 -2.74 -2.17
N ALA A 236 6.15 -3.94 -2.46
CA ALA A 236 6.95 -5.12 -2.78
C ALA A 236 7.91 -4.87 -3.97
N GLY A 237 7.41 -4.21 -5.02
CA GLY A 237 8.25 -3.87 -6.17
C GLY A 237 9.09 -2.60 -6.01
N TYR A 238 8.99 -1.87 -4.88
CA TYR A 238 9.73 -0.61 -4.73
C TYR A 238 11.21 -0.84 -4.48
N VAL A 239 11.56 -1.80 -3.62
CA VAL A 239 12.96 -2.13 -3.32
C VAL A 239 13.66 -2.64 -4.58
N GLU A 240 12.99 -3.54 -5.32
CA GLU A 240 13.53 -4.07 -6.59
C GLU A 240 13.70 -2.95 -7.63
N ARG A 241 12.70 -2.07 -7.81
CA ARG A 241 12.82 -0.94 -8.73
C ARG A 241 13.92 0.03 -8.32
N SER A 242 14.05 0.33 -7.02
CA SER A 242 15.08 1.22 -6.50
C SER A 242 16.46 0.63 -6.67
N LEU A 243 16.63 -0.66 -6.38
CA LEU A 243 17.88 -1.38 -6.59
C LEU A 243 18.25 -1.43 -8.08
N ALA A 244 17.33 -1.88 -8.94
CA ALA A 244 17.54 -1.93 -10.38
C ALA A 244 17.89 -0.55 -10.95
N GLY A 245 17.21 0.52 -10.49
CA GLY A 245 17.50 1.89 -10.90
C GLY A 245 18.86 2.41 -10.41
N LYS A 246 19.37 1.88 -9.28
CA LYS A 246 20.70 2.23 -8.78
C LYS A 246 21.80 1.49 -9.54
N VAL A 247 21.72 0.16 -9.58
CA VAL A 247 22.76 -0.69 -10.19
C VAL A 247 22.73 -0.65 -11.72
N GLY A 248 21.54 -0.46 -12.32
CA GLY A 248 21.37 -0.38 -13.77
C GLY A 248 21.99 0.87 -14.42
N LYS A 249 22.44 1.85 -13.60
CA LYS A 249 23.21 3.01 -14.12
C LYS A 249 24.64 2.63 -14.52
N ASP A 250 25.13 1.54 -13.95
CA ASP A 250 26.49 1.07 -14.17
C ASP A 250 26.56 0.05 -15.32
N TYR A 251 25.39 -0.29 -15.93
CA TYR A 251 25.29 -1.29 -17.01
C TYR A 251 24.83 -0.67 -18.31
N GLU A 252 25.32 -1.20 -19.42
CA GLU A 252 24.81 -0.90 -20.74
C GLU A 252 23.47 -1.58 -20.97
N LEU A 253 22.43 -0.78 -21.21
CA LEU A 253 21.06 -1.26 -21.43
C LEU A 253 20.62 -0.89 -22.84
N VAL A 254 20.29 -1.87 -23.66
CA VAL A 254 19.69 -1.66 -24.98
C VAL A 254 18.23 -2.15 -24.97
N ILE A 255 17.33 -1.25 -25.25
CA ILE A 255 15.89 -1.56 -25.35
C ILE A 255 15.41 -1.33 -26.77
N ASN A 256 14.77 -2.33 -27.36
CA ASN A 256 14.18 -2.20 -28.68
C ASN A 256 12.86 -1.40 -28.63
N MET A 257 12.99 -0.08 -28.74
CA MET A 257 11.86 0.85 -28.69
C MET A 257 10.79 0.59 -29.78
N ARG A 258 11.20 0.03 -30.92
CA ARG A 258 10.28 -0.32 -32.00
C ARG A 258 9.37 -1.49 -31.62
N LEU A 259 9.91 -2.52 -30.99
CA LEU A 259 9.11 -3.62 -30.43
C LEU A 259 8.27 -3.13 -29.26
N LEU A 260 8.83 -2.32 -28.39
CA LEU A 260 8.15 -1.78 -27.23
C LEU A 260 6.90 -0.96 -27.62
N SER A 261 6.92 -0.26 -28.76
CA SER A 261 5.75 0.46 -29.26
C SER A 261 4.53 -0.44 -29.58
N SER A 262 4.77 -1.72 -29.84
CA SER A 262 3.74 -2.73 -30.09
C SER A 262 3.34 -3.55 -28.86
N ILE A 263 3.85 -3.24 -27.67
CA ILE A 263 3.67 -4.00 -26.42
C ILE A 263 2.21 -4.18 -25.98
N ARG A 264 1.30 -3.35 -26.50
CA ARG A 264 -0.15 -3.48 -26.20
C ARG A 264 -0.72 -4.82 -26.67
N ASP A 265 -0.16 -5.39 -27.71
CA ASP A 265 -0.56 -6.69 -28.29
C ASP A 265 0.51 -7.75 -27.92
N LEU A 266 0.41 -8.26 -26.70
CA LEU A 266 1.38 -9.20 -26.14
C LEU A 266 1.49 -10.50 -26.95
N GLU A 267 0.39 -10.97 -27.56
CA GLU A 267 0.38 -12.22 -28.35
C GLU A 267 1.30 -12.17 -29.59
N LYS A 268 1.61 -10.98 -30.09
CA LYS A 268 2.57 -10.82 -31.19
C LYS A 268 3.99 -11.22 -30.81
N PHE A 269 4.32 -11.24 -29.53
CA PHE A 269 5.67 -11.56 -29.05
C PHE A 269 5.88 -13.08 -28.89
N LYS A 270 4.82 -13.86 -28.92
CA LYS A 270 4.87 -15.30 -28.78
C LYS A 270 5.71 -15.95 -29.90
N GLY A 271 6.79 -16.64 -29.51
CA GLY A 271 7.73 -17.28 -30.44
C GLY A 271 8.63 -16.31 -31.21
N MET A 272 8.62 -15.00 -30.91
CA MET A 272 9.45 -14.01 -31.58
C MET A 272 10.86 -13.98 -30.97
N THR A 273 11.89 -14.19 -31.80
CA THR A 273 13.29 -14.27 -31.39
C THR A 273 14.01 -12.92 -31.42
N ASP A 274 13.35 -11.88 -31.92
CA ASP A 274 13.92 -10.52 -31.94
C ASP A 274 14.23 -10.05 -30.52
N THR A 275 15.38 -9.42 -30.33
CA THR A 275 15.81 -8.87 -29.06
C THR A 275 14.91 -7.71 -28.64
N ILE A 276 14.31 -7.81 -27.44
CA ILE A 276 13.52 -6.74 -26.83
C ILE A 276 14.32 -5.97 -25.77
N LEU A 277 15.21 -6.65 -25.06
CA LEU A 277 16.06 -6.12 -24.01
C LEU A 277 17.45 -6.76 -24.07
N GLN A 278 18.49 -5.96 -23.86
CA GLN A 278 19.84 -6.43 -23.60
C GLN A 278 20.39 -5.74 -22.35
N VAL A 279 21.02 -6.49 -21.48
CA VAL A 279 21.71 -6.02 -20.28
C VAL A 279 23.15 -6.51 -20.40
N GLU A 280 24.07 -5.62 -20.70
CA GLU A 280 25.44 -5.97 -21.08
C GLU A 280 25.45 -7.03 -22.21
N GLU A 281 26.10 -8.17 -22.02
CA GLU A 281 26.14 -9.27 -23.00
C GLU A 281 24.89 -10.15 -22.99
N ARG A 282 23.97 -10.01 -22.00
CA ARG A 282 22.74 -10.83 -21.89
C ARG A 282 21.63 -10.28 -22.77
N VAL A 283 21.21 -11.08 -23.70
CA VAL A 283 20.16 -10.73 -24.66
C VAL A 283 18.86 -11.47 -24.30
N PHE A 284 17.75 -10.75 -24.31
CA PHE A 284 16.41 -11.29 -24.03
C PHE A 284 15.53 -11.05 -25.26
N SER A 285 14.87 -12.10 -25.72
CA SER A 285 13.97 -12.06 -26.86
C SER A 285 12.59 -11.52 -26.48
N ALA A 286 11.80 -11.15 -27.48
CA ALA A 286 10.40 -10.80 -27.26
C ALA A 286 9.57 -11.97 -26.69
N ASP A 287 9.91 -13.24 -27.06
CA ASP A 287 9.27 -14.42 -26.46
C ASP A 287 9.64 -14.57 -24.98
N ASP A 288 10.85 -14.29 -24.55
CA ASP A 288 11.22 -14.31 -23.13
C ASP A 288 10.36 -13.35 -22.32
N PHE A 289 10.12 -12.16 -22.85
CA PHE A 289 9.20 -11.22 -22.24
C PHE A 289 7.74 -11.73 -22.28
N TYR A 290 7.29 -12.32 -23.38
CA TYR A 290 5.95 -12.93 -23.46
C TYR A 290 5.75 -14.01 -22.40
N GLN A 291 6.70 -14.95 -22.25
CA GLN A 291 6.63 -16.02 -21.25
C GLN A 291 6.54 -15.46 -19.83
N PHE A 292 7.26 -14.38 -19.55
CA PHE A 292 7.16 -13.66 -18.27
C PHE A 292 5.80 -12.98 -18.08
N ALA A 293 5.34 -12.24 -19.10
CA ALA A 293 4.18 -11.36 -19.02
C ALA A 293 2.85 -12.13 -19.00
N LYS A 294 2.75 -13.28 -19.66
CA LYS A 294 1.51 -14.10 -19.73
C LYS A 294 0.97 -14.54 -18.35
N THR A 295 1.83 -14.58 -17.35
CA THR A 295 1.44 -14.94 -15.97
C THR A 295 1.06 -13.72 -15.13
N GLY A 296 1.31 -12.52 -15.64
CA GLY A 296 1.03 -11.25 -14.95
C GLY A 296 -0.47 -10.95 -14.90
N ARG A 297 -1.01 -10.78 -13.68
CA ARG A 297 -2.40 -10.38 -13.48
C ARG A 297 -2.46 -8.94 -12.97
N ASN A 298 -3.49 -8.20 -13.40
CA ASN A 298 -3.76 -6.84 -12.92
C ASN A 298 -2.65 -5.79 -13.16
N LYS A 299 -1.82 -5.99 -14.20
CA LYS A 299 -0.79 -5.03 -14.63
C LYS A 299 -0.92 -4.77 -16.12
N THR A 300 -0.58 -3.57 -16.54
CA THR A 300 -0.41 -3.26 -17.98
C THR A 300 0.84 -3.95 -18.53
N ASN A 301 0.88 -4.16 -19.84
CA ASN A 301 2.06 -4.77 -20.47
C ASN A 301 3.32 -3.91 -20.30
N GLY A 302 3.18 -2.58 -20.21
CA GLY A 302 4.28 -1.66 -19.89
C GLY A 302 4.83 -1.87 -18.50
N GLU A 303 3.96 -1.99 -17.48
CA GLU A 303 4.37 -2.30 -16.11
C GLU A 303 5.02 -3.69 -15.99
N LEU A 304 4.54 -4.65 -16.78
CA LEU A 304 5.13 -5.98 -16.87
C LEU A 304 6.53 -5.93 -17.50
N PHE A 305 6.72 -5.11 -18.56
CA PHE A 305 8.03 -4.90 -19.17
C PHE A 305 9.01 -4.24 -18.20
N ASP A 306 8.59 -3.20 -17.49
CA ASP A 306 9.43 -2.57 -16.46
C ASP A 306 9.80 -3.55 -15.35
N THR A 307 8.86 -4.40 -14.94
CA THR A 307 9.12 -5.46 -13.94
C THR A 307 10.13 -6.47 -14.49
N PHE A 308 9.96 -6.91 -15.75
CA PHE A 308 10.87 -7.81 -16.44
C PHE A 308 12.28 -7.23 -16.55
N LYS A 309 12.40 -6.01 -17.06
CA LYS A 309 13.67 -5.29 -17.18
C LYS A 309 14.40 -5.18 -15.82
N ASN A 310 13.70 -4.73 -14.80
CA ASN A 310 14.28 -4.58 -13.46
C ASN A 310 14.74 -5.92 -12.88
N LYS A 311 13.98 -6.99 -13.13
CA LYS A 311 14.38 -8.34 -12.75
C LYS A 311 15.69 -8.74 -13.43
N GLN A 312 15.79 -8.55 -14.75
CA GLN A 312 16.99 -8.94 -15.49
C GLN A 312 18.23 -8.15 -15.03
N ILE A 313 18.10 -6.86 -14.76
CA ILE A 313 19.17 -6.03 -14.20
C ILE A 313 19.64 -6.56 -12.84
N ILE A 314 18.70 -6.91 -11.96
CA ILE A 314 19.01 -7.44 -10.61
C ILE A 314 19.67 -8.83 -10.70
N GLU A 315 19.19 -9.69 -11.58
CA GLU A 315 19.77 -11.03 -11.78
C GLU A 315 21.21 -10.89 -12.33
N TYR A 316 21.42 -10.00 -13.31
CA TYR A 316 22.76 -9.69 -13.80
C TYR A 316 23.69 -9.19 -12.66
N TYR A 317 23.21 -8.23 -11.86
CA TYR A 317 23.93 -7.71 -10.71
C TYR A 317 24.32 -8.80 -9.70
N LYS A 318 23.37 -9.70 -9.36
CA LYS A 318 23.63 -10.81 -8.43
C LYS A 318 24.70 -11.76 -8.94
N ASP A 319 24.63 -12.10 -10.22
CA ASP A 319 25.58 -13.04 -10.84
C ASP A 319 26.99 -12.48 -10.94
N HIS A 320 27.14 -11.13 -10.97
CA HIS A 320 28.43 -10.44 -11.03
C HIS A 320 28.82 -9.76 -9.70
N LEU A 321 28.13 -10.12 -8.60
CA LEU A 321 28.39 -9.51 -7.29
C LEU A 321 29.80 -9.85 -6.77
N GLU A 322 30.29 -11.05 -7.09
CA GLU A 322 31.65 -11.52 -6.74
C GLU A 322 32.73 -10.69 -7.43
N ASP A 323 32.44 -10.19 -8.65
CA ASP A 323 33.39 -9.41 -9.43
C ASP A 323 33.41 -7.91 -9.08
N THR A 324 32.24 -7.42 -8.59
CA THR A 324 31.98 -5.98 -8.40
C THR A 324 32.04 -5.52 -6.95
N ASN A 325 31.95 -6.46 -5.99
CA ASN A 325 31.95 -6.15 -4.56
C ASN A 325 33.04 -6.96 -3.81
N PRO A 326 34.21 -6.34 -3.50
CA PRO A 326 35.31 -7.05 -2.85
C PRO A 326 34.97 -7.65 -1.47
N GLU A 327 34.12 -7.01 -0.70
CA GLU A 327 33.70 -7.49 0.62
C GLU A 327 32.84 -8.76 0.47
N PHE A 328 31.91 -8.74 -0.48
CA PHE A 328 31.09 -9.92 -0.81
C PHE A 328 31.99 -11.05 -1.35
N ALA A 329 32.91 -10.74 -2.27
CA ALA A 329 33.82 -11.71 -2.85
C ALA A 329 34.65 -12.44 -1.76
N ALA A 330 35.19 -11.68 -0.79
CA ALA A 330 35.96 -12.24 0.31
C ALA A 330 35.11 -13.20 1.18
N THR A 331 33.93 -12.76 1.60
CA THR A 331 32.99 -13.56 2.41
C THR A 331 32.50 -14.80 1.66
N PHE A 332 32.18 -14.64 0.38
CA PHE A 332 31.69 -15.74 -0.48
C PHE A 332 32.79 -16.79 -0.70
N LYS A 333 34.04 -16.34 -0.88
CA LYS A 333 35.20 -17.23 -0.98
C LYS A 333 35.41 -18.04 0.30
N GLU A 334 35.39 -17.40 1.48
CA GLU A 334 35.48 -18.11 2.76
C GLU A 334 34.38 -19.19 2.91
N TYR A 335 33.16 -18.85 2.54
CA TYR A 335 32.03 -19.78 2.59
C TYR A 335 32.22 -20.96 1.63
N LYS A 336 32.65 -20.67 0.39
CA LYS A 336 32.93 -21.67 -0.64
C LYS A 336 34.07 -22.60 -0.24
N ASP A 337 35.16 -22.04 0.29
CA ASP A 337 36.30 -22.80 0.77
C ASP A 337 35.92 -23.67 1.99
N GLY A 338 35.05 -23.14 2.88
CA GLY A 338 34.50 -23.89 4.01
C GLY A 338 33.62 -25.07 3.59
N LEU A 339 32.77 -24.89 2.57
CA LEU A 339 31.95 -25.98 2.03
C LEU A 339 32.81 -27.06 1.33
N LEU A 340 33.84 -26.65 0.58
CA LEU A 340 34.77 -27.59 -0.07
C LEU A 340 35.56 -28.38 0.98
N LEU A 341 36.01 -27.73 2.03
CA LEU A 341 36.69 -28.41 3.15
C LEU A 341 35.75 -29.38 3.86
N PHE A 342 34.50 -28.97 4.12
CA PHE A 342 33.49 -29.84 4.74
C PHE A 342 33.24 -31.09 3.88
N GLU A 343 33.04 -30.92 2.56
CA GLU A 343 32.82 -32.03 1.63
C GLU A 343 34.04 -32.96 1.54
N LEU A 344 35.25 -32.38 1.57
CA LEU A 344 36.47 -33.16 1.62
C LEU A 344 36.58 -33.98 2.88
N LEU A 345 36.33 -33.36 4.06
CA LEU A 345 36.34 -34.06 5.34
C LEU A 345 35.27 -35.15 5.41
N GLN A 346 34.08 -34.88 4.90
CA GLN A 346 33.01 -35.86 4.82
C GLN A 346 33.43 -37.07 4.02
N LYS A 347 33.91 -36.90 2.77
CA LYS A 347 34.29 -38.00 1.90
C LYS A 347 35.56 -38.73 2.32
N GLN A 348 36.56 -38.01 2.86
CA GLN A 348 37.86 -38.62 3.17
C GLN A 348 37.97 -39.14 4.57
N ILE A 349 37.19 -38.62 5.52
CA ILE A 349 37.26 -39.00 6.93
C ILE A 349 35.96 -39.68 7.39
N TRP A 350 34.85 -39.00 7.35
CA TRP A 350 33.63 -39.50 7.98
C TRP A 350 33.01 -40.67 7.22
N ASP A 351 32.76 -40.54 5.92
CA ASP A 351 32.17 -41.60 5.10
C ASP A 351 33.13 -42.81 5.04
N ARG A 352 34.45 -42.56 5.03
CA ARG A 352 35.45 -43.59 5.00
C ARG A 352 35.55 -44.31 6.36
N SER A 353 35.49 -43.61 7.47
CA SER A 353 35.48 -44.21 8.81
C SER A 353 34.24 -45.06 9.06
N GLU A 354 33.09 -44.73 8.45
CA GLU A 354 31.85 -45.55 8.54
C GLU A 354 31.92 -46.80 7.67
N GLN A 355 32.65 -46.77 6.56
CA GLN A 355 32.73 -47.88 5.59
C GLN A 355 33.89 -48.82 5.84
N ASP A 356 34.96 -48.37 6.47
CA ASP A 356 36.14 -49.21 6.75
C ASP A 356 36.12 -49.82 8.11
N SER A 357 35.26 -50.82 8.29
CA SER A 357 35.13 -51.57 9.53
C SER A 357 36.40 -52.32 9.94
N VAL A 358 37.26 -52.64 8.96
CA VAL A 358 38.51 -53.37 9.22
C VAL A 358 39.55 -52.43 9.84
N GLU A 359 39.73 -51.24 9.34
CA GLU A 359 40.66 -50.25 9.86
C GLU A 359 40.20 -49.76 11.23
N LEU A 360 38.90 -49.59 11.45
CA LEU A 360 38.29 -49.28 12.74
C LEU A 360 38.53 -50.37 13.76
N GLU A 361 38.41 -51.64 13.38
CA GLU A 361 38.68 -52.78 14.27
C GLU A 361 40.16 -52.89 14.63
N ASN A 362 41.05 -52.65 13.68
CA ASN A 362 42.49 -52.63 13.90
C ASN A 362 42.93 -51.47 14.84
N TYR A 363 42.43 -50.25 14.57
CA TYR A 363 42.67 -49.11 15.45
C TYR A 363 42.20 -49.36 16.89
N PHE A 364 41.01 -49.95 17.03
CA PHE A 364 40.50 -50.29 18.36
C PHE A 364 41.33 -51.37 19.08
N LYS A 365 41.92 -52.34 18.35
CA LYS A 365 42.80 -53.35 18.92
C LYS A 365 44.15 -52.79 19.35
N GLU A 366 44.68 -51.79 18.64
CA GLU A 366 45.98 -51.17 18.93
C GLU A 366 45.93 -50.16 20.09
N HIS A 367 44.75 -49.56 20.35
CA HIS A 367 44.60 -48.48 21.32
C HIS A 367 43.69 -48.85 22.52
N ARG A 368 43.52 -50.13 22.79
CA ARG A 368 42.73 -50.66 23.91
C ARG A 368 43.46 -50.79 25.23
#